data_3df274dead6f6e0c767f77fbc1fbfe46
#
_entry.id   3df274dead6f6e0c767f77fbc1fbfe46
#
_cell.length_a   1.000
_cell.length_b   1.000
_cell.length_c   1.000
_cell.angle_alpha   90.00
_cell.angle_beta   90.00
_cell.angle_gamma   90.00
#
_symmetry.space_group_name_H-M   'P 1'
#
loop_
_entity.id
_entity.type
_entity.pdbx_description
1 polymer ?
#
loop_
_entity_poly.entity_id
_entity_poly.type
_entity_poly.pdbx_seq_one_letter_code
_entity_poly.pdbx_strand_id
1 'polypeptide(L)'
;MKDQARVVIIGGGITGCSIAYHLTQMGWKDIVIVDKGELTSGATFHAAGLVGQLRASVNITKMLKYSIELYSRLEMETGQHTAWSAVGGLRIASSKDRMEELRRSAAMAKTFGLPMELISPKEACDLFPVMEKKGIVGAAFLPTDGQIDPSGVTYALAKGARDRGAEIYTETRVTGITLRAVSYT
;
A
#
# COMPACT_ATOMS: atom_id res chain seq x y z
N MET A 1 0.08 -28.28 9.89
CA MET A 1 0.63 -27.65 8.66
C MET A 1 0.67 -28.73 7.59
N LYS A 2 0.31 -28.42 6.35
CA LYS A 2 0.40 -29.39 5.26
C LYS A 2 1.88 -29.67 4.89
N ASP A 3 2.13 -30.82 4.28
CA ASP A 3 3.50 -31.26 3.94
C ASP A 3 3.98 -30.74 2.59
N GLN A 4 3.08 -30.26 1.75
CA GLN A 4 3.38 -29.75 0.41
C GLN A 4 2.50 -28.54 0.10
N ALA A 5 3.04 -27.62 -0.68
CA ALA A 5 2.31 -26.49 -1.23
C ALA A 5 2.90 -26.10 -2.59
N ARG A 6 2.05 -25.59 -3.46
CA ARG A 6 2.49 -25.05 -4.76
C ARG A 6 3.28 -23.75 -4.60
N VAL A 7 2.87 -22.93 -3.64
CA VAL A 7 3.53 -21.66 -3.32
C VAL A 7 3.66 -21.52 -1.81
N VAL A 8 4.86 -21.24 -1.35
CA VAL A 8 5.13 -20.89 0.05
C VAL A 8 5.64 -19.44 0.09
N ILE A 9 4.96 -18.60 0.85
CA ILE A 9 5.31 -17.20 1.06
C ILE A 9 5.88 -17.06 2.48
N ILE A 10 7.10 -16.60 2.58
CA ILE A 10 7.77 -16.39 3.86
C ILE A 10 7.61 -14.93 4.27
N GLY A 11 6.84 -14.70 5.32
CA GLY A 11 6.52 -13.38 5.88
C GLY A 11 5.06 -12.99 5.72
N GLY A 12 4.36 -12.79 6.83
CA GLY A 12 2.96 -12.38 6.95
C GLY A 12 2.75 -10.86 7.11
N GLY A 13 3.68 -10.05 6.59
CA GLY A 13 3.50 -8.61 6.46
C GLY A 13 2.64 -8.27 5.23
N ILE A 14 2.44 -6.96 4.98
CA ILE A 14 1.59 -6.47 3.89
C ILE A 14 2.00 -7.04 2.52
N THR A 15 3.30 -7.20 2.26
CA THR A 15 3.79 -7.73 0.99
C THR A 15 3.39 -9.18 0.79
N GLY A 16 3.64 -10.05 1.79
CA GLY A 16 3.29 -11.47 1.70
C GLY A 16 1.79 -11.70 1.62
N CYS A 17 1.01 -10.99 2.43
CA CYS A 17 -0.45 -11.06 2.38
C CYS A 17 -1.01 -10.54 1.04
N SER A 18 -0.41 -9.49 0.47
CA SER A 18 -0.78 -8.98 -0.86
C SER A 18 -0.47 -9.99 -1.97
N ILE A 19 0.69 -10.64 -1.92
CA ILE A 19 1.04 -11.70 -2.90
C ILE A 19 0.02 -12.84 -2.83
N ALA A 20 -0.28 -13.35 -1.64
CA ALA A 20 -1.27 -14.43 -1.47
C ALA A 20 -2.66 -14.02 -1.94
N TYR A 21 -3.11 -12.79 -1.60
CA TYR A 21 -4.39 -12.24 -2.05
C TYR A 21 -4.49 -12.24 -3.57
N HIS A 22 -3.49 -11.69 -4.27
CA HIS A 22 -3.52 -11.59 -5.72
C HIS A 22 -3.37 -12.93 -6.42
N LEU A 23 -2.51 -13.82 -5.91
CA LEU A 23 -2.40 -15.17 -6.46
C LEU A 23 -3.73 -15.93 -6.35
N THR A 24 -4.39 -15.87 -5.20
CA THR A 24 -5.70 -16.51 -5.03
C THR A 24 -6.77 -15.87 -5.89
N GLN A 25 -6.74 -14.55 -6.08
CA GLN A 25 -7.62 -13.84 -6.99
C GLN A 25 -7.42 -14.27 -8.46
N MET A 26 -6.18 -14.57 -8.85
CA MET A 26 -5.84 -15.13 -10.16
C MET A 26 -6.18 -16.64 -10.30
N GLY A 27 -6.81 -17.24 -9.30
CA GLY A 27 -7.22 -18.64 -9.32
C GLY A 27 -6.14 -19.63 -8.89
N TRP A 28 -4.97 -19.18 -8.42
CA TRP A 28 -3.95 -20.07 -7.89
C TRP A 28 -4.47 -20.74 -6.61
N LYS A 29 -4.16 -22.03 -6.49
CA LYS A 29 -4.52 -22.85 -5.35
C LYS A 29 -3.25 -23.31 -4.64
N ASP A 30 -3.43 -23.83 -3.44
CA ASP A 30 -2.37 -24.46 -2.66
C ASP A 30 -1.26 -23.47 -2.30
N ILE A 31 -1.67 -22.33 -1.73
CA ILE A 31 -0.82 -21.25 -1.28
C ILE A 31 -0.73 -21.25 0.24
N VAL A 32 0.48 -21.16 0.75
CA VAL A 32 0.77 -21.10 2.19
C VAL A 32 1.57 -19.84 2.49
N ILE A 33 1.18 -19.11 3.53
CA ILE A 33 2.01 -18.10 4.17
C ILE A 33 2.53 -18.67 5.48
N VAL A 34 3.82 -18.47 5.77
CA VAL A 34 4.43 -18.76 7.06
C VAL A 34 5.07 -17.50 7.62
N ASP A 35 4.85 -17.20 8.89
CA ASP A 35 5.52 -16.12 9.61
C ASP A 35 6.06 -16.60 10.94
N LYS A 36 7.23 -16.10 11.34
CA LYS A 36 7.87 -16.43 12.62
C LYS A 36 7.15 -15.88 13.85
N GLY A 37 6.28 -14.92 13.67
CA GLY A 37 5.45 -14.28 14.68
C GLY A 37 4.03 -14.09 14.16
N GLU A 38 3.27 -13.21 14.81
CA GLU A 38 1.94 -12.83 14.35
C GLU A 38 1.98 -11.98 13.08
N LEU A 39 0.88 -11.98 12.32
CA LEU A 39 0.75 -11.10 11.14
C LEU A 39 1.00 -9.65 11.57
N THR A 40 1.65 -8.89 10.70
CA THR A 40 1.97 -7.45 10.87
C THR A 40 3.05 -7.13 11.91
N SER A 41 3.50 -8.07 12.73
CA SER A 41 4.44 -7.84 13.84
C SER A 41 5.83 -7.29 13.43
N GLY A 42 6.14 -7.27 12.12
CA GLY A 42 7.39 -6.74 11.57
C GLY A 42 7.26 -5.27 11.12
N ALA A 43 7.84 -4.94 9.97
CA ALA A 43 7.88 -3.59 9.41
C ALA A 43 6.48 -2.99 9.14
N THR A 44 5.47 -3.80 8.91
CA THR A 44 4.10 -3.36 8.64
C THR A 44 3.53 -2.53 9.79
N PHE A 45 3.68 -2.99 11.02
CA PHE A 45 3.18 -2.28 12.21
C PHE A 45 3.79 -0.88 12.38
N HIS A 46 5.03 -0.68 11.91
CA HIS A 46 5.73 0.60 12.03
C HIS A 46 5.45 1.58 10.89
N ALA A 47 4.62 1.22 9.91
CA ALA A 47 4.30 2.10 8.80
C ALA A 47 3.35 3.22 9.22
N ALA A 48 3.56 4.43 8.68
CA ALA A 48 2.75 5.60 9.02
C ALA A 48 1.32 5.59 8.40
N GLY A 49 1.04 4.64 7.52
CA GLY A 49 -0.28 4.51 6.90
C GLY A 49 -0.60 5.55 5.82
N LEU A 50 0.37 6.39 5.44
CA LEU A 50 0.16 7.38 4.38
C LEU A 50 0.22 6.74 2.99
N VAL A 51 -0.81 6.94 2.19
CA VAL A 51 -0.95 6.35 0.86
C VAL A 51 -1.01 7.45 -0.19
N GLY A 52 0.10 7.62 -0.91
CA GLY A 52 0.21 8.62 -1.97
C GLY A 52 0.54 7.99 -3.31
N GLN A 53 -0.10 8.47 -4.38
CA GLN A 53 -0.06 7.86 -5.71
C GLN A 53 1.14 8.28 -6.56
N LEU A 54 1.43 9.58 -6.61
CA LEU A 54 2.39 10.13 -7.55
C LEU A 54 3.84 9.87 -7.12
N ARG A 55 4.62 9.26 -8.00
CA ARG A 55 6.08 9.06 -7.89
C ARG A 55 6.75 9.44 -9.21
N ALA A 56 8.08 9.60 -9.19
CA ALA A 56 8.87 9.88 -10.40
C ALA A 56 8.82 8.72 -11.43
N SER A 57 8.65 7.49 -10.98
CA SER A 57 8.55 6.31 -11.85
C SER A 57 7.11 6.08 -12.31
N VAL A 58 6.94 5.93 -13.63
CA VAL A 58 5.66 5.58 -14.28
C VAL A 58 5.08 4.29 -13.71
N ASN A 59 5.90 3.24 -13.60
CA ASN A 59 5.46 1.93 -13.15
C ASN A 59 5.03 1.95 -11.67
N ILE A 60 5.78 2.66 -10.83
CA ILE A 60 5.43 2.81 -9.41
C ILE A 60 4.14 3.63 -9.27
N THR A 61 3.97 4.71 -10.03
CA THR A 61 2.73 5.49 -10.01
C THR A 61 1.51 4.64 -10.40
N LYS A 62 1.63 3.81 -11.46
CA LYS A 62 0.56 2.89 -11.87
C LYS A 62 0.23 1.87 -10.77
N MET A 63 1.25 1.31 -10.12
CA MET A 63 1.06 0.36 -9.02
C MET A 63 0.39 1.00 -7.81
N LEU A 64 0.77 2.23 -7.47
CA LEU A 64 0.16 2.96 -6.35
C LEU A 64 -1.29 3.39 -6.63
N LYS A 65 -1.62 3.75 -7.88
CA LYS A 65 -3.01 3.95 -8.30
C LYS A 65 -3.84 2.69 -8.08
N TYR A 66 -3.35 1.55 -8.57
CA TYR A 66 -4.00 0.26 -8.34
C TYR A 66 -4.17 -0.04 -6.84
N SER A 67 -3.16 0.29 -6.01
CA SER A 67 -3.25 0.08 -4.56
C SER A 67 -4.40 0.87 -3.94
N ILE A 68 -4.59 2.14 -4.35
CA ILE A 68 -5.71 2.97 -3.86
C ILE A 68 -7.05 2.42 -4.34
N GLU A 69 -7.17 2.02 -5.60
CA GLU A 69 -8.36 1.36 -6.12
C GLU A 69 -8.70 0.09 -5.35
N LEU A 70 -7.69 -0.71 -5.01
CA LEU A 70 -7.88 -1.91 -4.18
C LEU A 70 -8.33 -1.54 -2.77
N TYR A 71 -7.66 -0.60 -2.11
CA TYR A 71 -7.96 -0.23 -0.72
C TYR A 71 -9.37 0.35 -0.55
N SER A 72 -9.86 1.09 -1.56
CA SER A 72 -11.21 1.66 -1.53
C SER A 72 -12.34 0.62 -1.52
N ARG A 73 -12.07 -0.60 -1.96
CA ARG A 73 -13.07 -1.69 -2.04
C ARG A 73 -12.76 -2.88 -1.12
N LEU A 74 -11.53 -2.98 -0.60
CA LEU A 74 -11.03 -4.17 0.09
C LEU A 74 -11.84 -4.51 1.35
N GLU A 75 -12.26 -3.49 2.10
CA GLU A 75 -13.12 -3.68 3.28
C GLU A 75 -14.47 -4.27 2.89
N MET A 76 -15.10 -3.78 1.83
CA MET A 76 -16.36 -4.33 1.33
C MET A 76 -16.20 -5.77 0.82
N GLU A 77 -15.07 -6.07 0.13
CA GLU A 77 -14.81 -7.41 -0.41
C GLU A 77 -14.53 -8.45 0.67
N THR A 78 -13.89 -8.05 1.77
CA THR A 78 -13.42 -8.99 2.79
C THR A 78 -14.18 -8.93 4.10
N GLY A 79 -14.93 -7.87 4.34
CA GLY A 79 -15.58 -7.59 5.63
C GLY A 79 -14.58 -7.27 6.75
N GLN A 80 -13.30 -7.03 6.43
CA GLN A 80 -12.27 -6.67 7.41
C GLN A 80 -12.02 -5.17 7.35
N HIS A 81 -12.16 -4.50 8.49
CA HIS A 81 -11.93 -3.05 8.59
C HIS A 81 -10.48 -2.67 8.26
N THR A 82 -10.31 -1.66 7.39
CA THR A 82 -9.01 -1.19 6.90
C THR A 82 -8.70 0.24 7.34
N ALA A 83 -9.68 0.97 7.84
CA ALA A 83 -9.62 2.40 8.11
C ALA A 83 -9.15 3.24 6.90
N TRP A 84 -9.42 2.76 5.67
CA TRP A 84 -9.12 3.55 4.48
C TRP A 84 -9.93 4.85 4.47
N SER A 85 -9.26 5.97 4.25
CA SER A 85 -9.89 7.29 4.13
C SER A 85 -9.16 8.12 3.08
N ALA A 86 -9.90 8.54 2.04
CA ALA A 86 -9.40 9.41 0.98
C ALA A 86 -9.41 10.87 1.43
N VAL A 87 -8.57 11.22 2.40
CA VAL A 87 -8.45 12.58 2.96
C VAL A 87 -7.59 13.51 2.12
N GLY A 88 -7.00 12.99 1.06
CA GLY A 88 -6.05 13.70 0.22
C GLY A 88 -4.61 13.69 0.77
N GLY A 89 -3.69 14.17 -0.07
CA GLY A 89 -2.29 14.33 0.25
C GLY A 89 -1.81 15.74 -0.03
N LEU A 90 -1.25 16.39 0.98
CA LEU A 90 -0.76 17.76 0.90
C LEU A 90 0.77 17.78 0.83
N ARG A 91 1.32 18.51 -0.14
CA ARG A 91 2.78 18.71 -0.31
C ARG A 91 3.07 20.20 -0.23
N ILE A 92 3.84 20.60 0.77
CA ILE A 92 4.13 21.99 1.08
C ILE A 92 5.39 22.45 0.38
N ALA A 93 5.39 23.70 -0.14
CA ALA A 93 6.55 24.40 -0.62
C ALA A 93 6.88 25.59 0.32
N SER A 94 8.07 25.54 0.94
CA SER A 94 8.62 26.63 1.75
C SER A 94 9.67 27.47 1.00
N SER A 95 9.90 27.17 -0.28
CA SER A 95 10.77 27.94 -1.16
C SER A 95 10.21 28.01 -2.58
N LYS A 96 10.72 28.97 -3.38
CA LYS A 96 10.34 29.08 -4.80
C LYS A 96 10.77 27.84 -5.59
N ASP A 97 11.96 27.32 -5.33
CA ASP A 97 12.47 26.12 -6.03
C ASP A 97 11.58 24.91 -5.74
N ARG A 98 11.17 24.74 -4.48
CA ARG A 98 10.21 23.67 -4.14
C ARG A 98 8.86 23.85 -4.82
N MET A 99 8.41 25.10 -4.98
CA MET A 99 7.16 25.36 -5.71
C MET A 99 7.28 25.01 -7.19
N GLU A 100 8.45 25.26 -7.82
CA GLU A 100 8.69 24.80 -9.20
C GLU A 100 8.69 23.27 -9.35
N GLU A 101 9.23 22.55 -8.36
CA GLU A 101 9.12 21.09 -8.33
C GLU A 101 7.66 20.63 -8.23
N LEU A 102 6.87 21.30 -7.40
CA LEU A 102 5.43 20.97 -7.29
C LEU A 102 4.67 21.27 -8.57
N ARG A 103 4.99 22.35 -9.31
CA ARG A 103 4.43 22.61 -10.64
C ARG A 103 4.74 21.50 -11.63
N ARG A 104 6.00 21.05 -11.66
CA ARG A 104 6.42 19.89 -12.50
C ARG A 104 5.68 18.61 -12.10
N SER A 105 5.55 18.38 -10.79
CA SER A 105 4.81 17.24 -10.27
C SER A 105 3.32 17.28 -10.66
N ALA A 106 2.68 18.45 -10.59
CA ALA A 106 1.29 18.61 -11.01
C ALA A 106 1.12 18.42 -12.53
N ALA A 107 2.08 18.90 -13.34
CA ALA A 107 2.08 18.63 -14.79
C ALA A 107 2.23 17.12 -15.08
N MET A 108 3.12 16.45 -14.38
CA MET A 108 3.29 14.98 -14.50
C MET A 108 2.04 14.23 -14.03
N ALA A 109 1.40 14.65 -12.94
CA ALA A 109 0.18 14.03 -12.41
C ALA A 109 -0.94 13.95 -13.47
N LYS A 110 -1.07 15.00 -14.30
CA LYS A 110 -2.05 15.05 -15.40
C LYS A 110 -1.84 13.92 -16.42
N THR A 111 -0.60 13.51 -16.68
CA THR A 111 -0.30 12.41 -17.62
C THR A 111 -0.79 11.06 -17.10
N PHE A 112 -1.03 10.95 -15.79
CA PHE A 112 -1.61 9.77 -15.13
C PHE A 112 -3.10 9.91 -14.83
N GLY A 113 -3.73 11.03 -15.22
CA GLY A 113 -5.12 11.33 -14.87
C GLY A 113 -5.31 11.56 -13.35
N LEU A 114 -4.26 12.02 -12.65
CA LEU A 114 -4.34 12.35 -11.23
C LEU A 114 -4.74 13.82 -11.06
N PRO A 115 -5.78 14.13 -10.26
CA PRO A 115 -6.30 15.50 -10.09
C PRO A 115 -5.47 16.28 -9.08
N MET A 116 -4.17 16.44 -9.34
CA MET A 116 -3.30 17.23 -8.47
C MET A 116 -3.47 18.72 -8.75
N GLU A 117 -3.78 19.47 -7.72
CA GLU A 117 -4.03 20.91 -7.76
C GLU A 117 -2.89 21.67 -7.07
N LEU A 118 -2.53 22.84 -7.64
CA LEU A 118 -1.66 23.79 -6.98
C LEU A 118 -2.53 24.76 -6.21
N ILE A 119 -2.27 24.89 -4.92
CA ILE A 119 -3.09 25.67 -4.00
C ILE A 119 -2.27 26.72 -3.25
N SER A 120 -2.95 27.77 -2.80
CA SER A 120 -2.35 28.85 -2.01
C SER A 120 -1.99 28.37 -0.59
N PRO A 121 -1.12 29.11 0.13
CA PRO A 121 -0.87 28.86 1.54
C PRO A 121 -2.11 28.92 2.42
N LYS A 122 -3.08 29.75 2.07
CA LYS A 122 -4.36 29.84 2.80
C LYS A 122 -5.17 28.56 2.64
N GLU A 123 -5.40 28.13 1.41
CA GLU A 123 -6.13 26.89 1.12
C GLU A 123 -5.46 25.66 1.75
N ALA A 124 -4.12 25.62 1.76
CA ALA A 124 -3.39 24.55 2.44
C ALA A 124 -3.64 24.52 3.95
N CYS A 125 -3.70 25.70 4.61
CA CYS A 125 -4.05 25.80 6.03
C CYS A 125 -5.53 25.51 6.29
N ASP A 126 -6.42 25.84 5.37
CA ASP A 126 -7.85 25.49 5.48
C ASP A 126 -8.05 23.96 5.42
N LEU A 127 -7.24 23.24 4.62
CA LEU A 127 -7.23 21.77 4.56
C LEU A 127 -6.55 21.12 5.77
N PHE A 128 -5.55 21.77 6.36
CA PHE A 128 -4.82 21.27 7.52
C PHE A 128 -4.64 22.36 8.58
N PRO A 129 -5.66 22.64 9.41
CA PRO A 129 -5.74 23.80 10.30
C PRO A 129 -4.67 23.89 11.40
N VAL A 130 -4.02 22.77 11.73
CA VAL A 130 -2.91 22.74 12.72
C VAL A 130 -1.59 23.24 12.16
N MET A 131 -1.53 23.54 10.86
CA MET A 131 -0.33 24.01 10.18
C MET A 131 -0.19 25.53 10.29
N GLU A 132 1.02 26.01 10.57
CA GLU A 132 1.32 27.46 10.51
C GLU A 132 1.58 27.90 9.06
N LYS A 133 0.94 28.98 8.65
CA LYS A 133 1.05 29.56 7.31
C LYS A 133 2.40 30.23 7.02
N LYS A 134 3.09 30.70 8.08
CA LYS A 134 4.34 31.47 7.94
C LYS A 134 5.42 30.63 7.25
N GLY A 135 6.06 31.19 6.22
CA GLY A 135 7.10 30.54 5.46
C GLY A 135 6.62 29.60 4.36
N ILE A 136 5.30 29.42 4.17
CA ILE A 136 4.75 28.64 3.08
C ILE A 136 4.57 29.53 1.84
N VAL A 137 5.13 29.13 0.71
CA VAL A 137 5.03 29.80 -0.59
C VAL A 137 3.82 29.30 -1.39
N GLY A 138 3.45 28.05 -1.23
CA GLY A 138 2.33 27.38 -1.86
C GLY A 138 2.33 25.90 -1.53
N ALA A 139 1.39 25.16 -2.10
CA ALA A 139 1.30 23.72 -1.91
C ALA A 139 0.74 23.04 -3.17
N ALA A 140 0.84 21.71 -3.20
CA ALA A 140 0.11 20.86 -4.12
C ALA A 140 -0.76 19.90 -3.30
N PHE A 141 -2.00 19.73 -3.71
CA PHE A 141 -2.98 18.84 -3.10
C PHE A 141 -3.42 17.77 -4.10
N LEU A 142 -3.41 16.51 -3.67
CA LEU A 142 -3.95 15.41 -4.45
C LEU A 142 -5.10 14.78 -3.68
N PRO A 143 -6.36 15.08 -4.02
CA PRO A 143 -7.54 14.70 -3.23
C PRO A 143 -7.76 13.18 -3.16
N THR A 144 -7.21 12.43 -4.10
CA THR A 144 -7.33 10.96 -4.16
C THR A 144 -6.26 10.20 -3.37
N ASP A 145 -5.27 10.88 -2.81
CA ASP A 145 -4.36 10.31 -1.81
C ASP A 145 -5.13 10.12 -0.48
N GLY A 146 -4.59 9.32 0.43
CA GLY A 146 -5.27 9.07 1.69
C GLY A 146 -4.43 8.43 2.76
N GLN A 147 -5.10 7.87 3.75
CA GLN A 147 -4.50 7.12 4.85
C GLN A 147 -5.23 5.79 5.06
N ILE A 148 -4.52 4.83 5.65
CA ILE A 148 -5.02 3.50 5.95
C ILE A 148 -4.38 2.98 7.23
N ASP A 149 -5.06 2.07 7.95
CA ASP A 149 -4.36 1.30 8.99
C ASP A 149 -3.50 0.21 8.34
N PRO A 150 -2.16 0.26 8.49
CA PRO A 150 -1.27 -0.74 7.89
C PRO A 150 -1.56 -2.17 8.35
N SER A 151 -1.97 -2.35 9.59
CA SER A 151 -2.36 -3.67 10.12
C SER A 151 -3.72 -4.09 9.58
N GLY A 152 -4.70 -3.20 9.59
CA GLY A 152 -6.04 -3.45 9.09
C GLY A 152 -6.04 -3.89 7.63
N VAL A 153 -5.32 -3.18 6.74
CA VAL A 153 -5.20 -3.57 5.33
C VAL A 153 -4.51 -4.92 5.16
N THR A 154 -3.50 -5.22 5.98
CA THR A 154 -2.80 -6.51 5.94
C THR A 154 -3.72 -7.64 6.35
N TYR A 155 -4.51 -7.48 7.43
CA TYR A 155 -5.52 -8.45 7.83
C TYR A 155 -6.62 -8.63 6.78
N ALA A 156 -7.03 -7.56 6.10
CA ALA A 156 -8.01 -7.65 5.02
C ALA A 156 -7.47 -8.46 3.82
N LEU A 157 -6.22 -8.23 3.42
CA LEU A 157 -5.55 -9.02 2.37
C LEU A 157 -5.40 -10.49 2.79
N ALA A 158 -4.97 -10.73 4.02
CA ALA A 158 -4.83 -12.08 4.58
C ALA A 158 -6.18 -12.81 4.63
N LYS A 159 -7.24 -12.11 5.07
CA LYS A 159 -8.59 -12.66 5.10
C LYS A 159 -9.08 -13.00 3.70
N GLY A 160 -8.94 -12.07 2.74
CA GLY A 160 -9.34 -12.30 1.36
C GLY A 160 -8.58 -13.46 0.70
N ALA A 161 -7.31 -13.68 1.05
CA ALA A 161 -6.54 -14.85 0.62
C ALA A 161 -7.09 -16.15 1.25
N ARG A 162 -7.36 -16.15 2.58
CA ARG A 162 -7.95 -17.29 3.30
C ARG A 162 -9.31 -17.68 2.76
N ASP A 163 -10.19 -16.72 2.51
CA ASP A 163 -11.54 -16.95 1.98
C ASP A 163 -11.49 -17.63 0.60
N ARG A 164 -10.36 -17.50 -0.13
CA ARG A 164 -10.10 -18.17 -1.42
C ARG A 164 -9.23 -19.43 -1.30
N GLY A 165 -8.92 -19.88 -0.08
CA GLY A 165 -8.26 -21.16 0.21
C GLY A 165 -6.75 -21.09 0.46
N ALA A 166 -6.16 -19.91 0.70
CA ALA A 166 -4.80 -19.83 1.21
C ALA A 166 -4.75 -20.21 2.70
N GLU A 167 -3.69 -20.88 3.10
CA GLU A 167 -3.43 -21.18 4.50
C GLU A 167 -2.36 -20.24 5.06
N ILE A 168 -2.54 -19.81 6.30
CA ILE A 168 -1.61 -18.89 6.97
C ILE A 168 -1.25 -19.49 8.33
N TYR A 169 0.04 -19.71 8.52
CA TYR A 169 0.62 -20.23 9.75
C TYR A 169 1.51 -19.18 10.38
N THR A 170 1.06 -18.63 11.51
CA THR A 170 1.84 -17.76 12.40
C THR A 170 2.70 -18.58 13.34
N GLU A 171 3.61 -17.97 14.09
CA GLU A 171 4.55 -18.60 15.01
C GLU A 171 5.34 -19.75 14.35
N THR A 172 5.55 -19.67 13.04
CA THR A 172 6.18 -20.70 12.22
C THR A 172 7.42 -20.14 11.53
N ARG A 173 8.58 -20.36 12.15
CA ARG A 173 9.86 -19.88 11.65
C ARG A 173 10.42 -20.81 10.57
N VAL A 174 10.75 -20.23 9.40
CA VAL A 174 11.58 -20.91 8.39
C VAL A 174 13.04 -20.86 8.82
N THR A 175 13.65 -22.02 8.99
CA THR A 175 15.05 -22.17 9.44
C THR A 175 16.03 -22.44 8.31
N GLY A 176 15.54 -22.84 7.15
CA GLY A 176 16.39 -23.10 5.99
C GLY A 176 15.58 -23.40 4.73
N ILE A 177 16.22 -23.26 3.58
CA ILE A 177 15.68 -23.61 2.26
C ILE A 177 16.68 -24.56 1.60
N THR A 178 16.21 -25.76 1.24
CA THR A 178 17.03 -26.75 0.52
C THR A 178 16.54 -26.85 -0.91
N LEU A 179 17.42 -26.58 -1.87
CA LEU A 179 17.13 -26.75 -3.28
C LEU A 179 17.53 -28.16 -3.71
N ARG A 180 16.62 -28.84 -4.41
CA ARG A 180 16.94 -30.10 -5.09
C ARG A 180 16.95 -29.83 -6.59
N ALA A 181 18.01 -30.33 -7.27
CA ALA A 181 18.05 -30.28 -8.73
C ALA A 181 16.90 -31.16 -9.28
N VAL A 182 16.06 -30.58 -10.13
CA VAL A 182 15.03 -31.31 -10.87
C VAL A 182 15.63 -31.61 -12.24
N SER A 183 15.87 -32.87 -12.55
CA SER A 183 16.21 -33.31 -13.91
C SER A 183 14.91 -33.37 -14.71
N TYR A 184 14.77 -32.50 -15.70
CA TYR A 184 13.71 -32.63 -16.72
C TYR A 184 14.18 -33.68 -17.72
N THR A 185 13.64 -34.88 -17.67
CA THR A 185 13.74 -35.91 -18.71
C THR A 185 12.62 -35.70 -19.72
#